data_5486be9a5c8d02f5d6c561a5fe136471
#
_entry.id   5486be9a5c8d02f5d6c561a5fe136471
#
_cell.length_a   1.000
_cell.length_b   1.000
_cell.length_c   1.000
_cell.angle_alpha   90.00
_cell.angle_beta   90.00
_cell.angle_gamma   90.00
#
_symmetry.space_group_name_H-M   'P 1'
#
loop_
_entity.id
_entity.type
_entity.pdbx_description
1 polymer ?
#
loop_
_entity_poly.entity_id
_entity_poly.type
_entity_poly.pdbx_seq_one_letter_code
_entity_poly.pdbx_strand_id
1 'polypeptide(L)'
;MKKIGQVLRELRESKGLLLRQVGAELSIDPTILSKIERNGRMPTKNQVRALAKFFQEQENEIIIAWLSDKLVYEVENEELGLQAMKVAEQKIEYLRTQKRK
;
A
#
# COMPACT_ATOMS: atom_id res chain seq x y z
N MET A 1 10.67 1.66 -9.43
CA MET A 1 9.30 1.24 -9.08
C MET A 1 8.91 1.89 -7.77
N LYS A 2 7.68 2.35 -7.69
CA LYS A 2 7.24 3.18 -6.56
C LYS A 2 6.76 2.36 -5.38
N LYS A 3 7.25 2.70 -4.19
CA LYS A 3 6.71 2.21 -2.93
C LYS A 3 5.44 2.99 -2.58
N ILE A 4 4.65 2.44 -1.67
CA ILE A 4 3.37 3.05 -1.25
C ILE A 4 3.55 4.50 -0.79
N GLY A 5 4.61 4.82 -0.07
CA GLY A 5 4.83 6.18 0.40
C GLY A 5 5.00 7.18 -0.75
N GLN A 6 5.74 6.81 -1.77
CA GLN A 6 5.92 7.66 -2.95
C GLN A 6 4.60 7.84 -3.71
N VAL A 7 3.83 6.78 -3.87
CA VAL A 7 2.52 6.85 -4.52
C VAL A 7 1.62 7.85 -3.79
N LEU A 8 1.54 7.73 -2.47
CA LEU A 8 0.71 8.63 -1.66
C LEU A 8 1.17 10.08 -1.74
N ARG A 9 2.48 10.31 -1.67
CA ARG A 9 3.02 11.66 -1.75
C ARG A 9 2.71 12.31 -3.09
N GLU A 10 2.92 11.59 -4.19
CA GLU A 10 2.67 12.12 -5.52
C GLU A 10 1.19 12.43 -5.72
N LEU A 11 0.30 11.57 -5.23
CA LEU A 11 -1.14 11.82 -5.30
C LEU A 11 -1.52 13.07 -4.50
N ARG A 12 -1.00 13.19 -3.27
CA ARG A 12 -1.27 14.35 -2.43
C ARG A 12 -0.79 15.63 -3.10
N GLU A 13 0.44 15.64 -3.58
CA GLU A 13 1.04 16.81 -4.24
C GLU A 13 0.31 17.16 -5.52
N SER A 14 -0.11 16.17 -6.29
CA SER A 14 -0.83 16.40 -7.55
C SER A 14 -2.16 17.09 -7.32
N LYS A 15 -2.75 16.95 -6.14
CA LYS A 15 -4.01 17.60 -5.77
C LYS A 15 -3.78 18.90 -4.98
N GLY A 16 -2.52 19.32 -4.82
CA GLY A 16 -2.19 20.54 -4.10
C GLY A 16 -2.50 20.50 -2.62
N LEU A 17 -2.53 19.31 -2.02
CA LEU A 17 -2.91 19.14 -0.62
C LEU A 17 -1.67 19.13 0.29
N LEU A 18 -1.84 19.70 1.48
CA LEU A 18 -0.82 19.68 2.52
C LEU A 18 -1.00 18.45 3.40
N LEU A 19 0.10 17.98 4.01
CA LEU A 19 0.05 16.85 4.95
C LEU A 19 -1.00 17.06 6.04
N ARG A 20 -1.06 18.25 6.62
CA ARG A 20 -2.02 18.55 7.68
C ARG A 20 -3.48 18.47 7.22
N GLN A 21 -3.73 18.79 5.94
CA GLN A 21 -5.09 18.72 5.38
C GLN A 21 -5.55 17.27 5.27
N VAL A 22 -4.70 16.43 4.69
CA VAL A 22 -5.02 15.00 4.55
C VAL A 22 -5.09 14.33 5.93
N GLY A 23 -4.14 14.66 6.80
CA GLY A 23 -4.12 14.13 8.16
C GLY A 23 -5.38 14.47 8.94
N ALA A 24 -5.84 15.73 8.86
CA ALA A 24 -7.06 16.16 9.54
C ALA A 24 -8.28 15.41 9.02
N GLU A 25 -8.39 15.27 7.70
CA GLU A 25 -9.53 14.60 7.07
C GLU A 25 -9.60 13.13 7.46
N LEU A 26 -8.45 12.46 7.60
CA LEU A 26 -8.38 11.02 7.85
C LEU A 26 -8.07 10.67 9.30
N SER A 27 -7.96 11.68 10.18
CA SER A 27 -7.58 11.48 11.58
C SER A 27 -6.24 10.75 11.72
N ILE A 28 -5.28 11.11 10.86
CA ILE A 28 -3.92 10.61 10.91
C ILE A 28 -3.01 11.77 11.28
N ASP A 29 -2.18 11.59 12.33
CA ASP A 29 -1.21 12.61 12.72
C ASP A 29 -0.33 12.96 11.51
N PRO A 30 -0.18 14.26 11.15
CA PRO A 30 0.65 14.64 10.00
C PRO A 30 2.09 14.15 10.09
N THR A 31 2.65 14.03 11.30
CA THR A 31 3.99 13.48 11.49
C THR A 31 4.04 12.00 11.08
N ILE A 32 3.02 11.24 11.42
CA ILE A 32 2.90 9.83 11.01
C ILE A 32 2.73 9.74 9.50
N LEU A 33 1.85 10.57 8.93
CA LEU A 33 1.63 10.59 7.49
C LEU A 33 2.91 10.94 6.74
N SER A 34 3.69 11.90 7.24
CA SER A 34 4.99 12.24 6.68
C SER A 34 5.95 11.06 6.67
N LYS A 35 5.99 10.29 7.78
CA LYS A 35 6.83 9.10 7.86
C LYS A 35 6.39 8.04 6.85
N ILE A 36 5.09 7.87 6.67
CA ILE A 36 4.53 6.94 5.68
C ILE A 36 4.98 7.34 4.27
N GLU A 37 4.84 8.63 3.93
CA GLU A 37 5.22 9.12 2.60
C GLU A 37 6.71 8.97 2.29
N ARG A 38 7.55 9.02 3.33
CA ARG A 38 9.00 8.84 3.18
C ARG A 38 9.43 7.39 3.25
N ASN A 39 8.47 6.46 3.31
CA ASN A 39 8.71 5.03 3.45
C ASN A 39 9.45 4.65 4.74
N GLY A 40 9.37 5.50 5.75
CA GLY A 40 9.93 5.23 7.07
C GLY A 40 8.98 4.44 7.96
N ARG A 41 7.74 4.29 7.53
CA ARG A 41 6.73 3.56 8.28
C ARG A 41 5.68 3.01 7.31
N MET A 42 5.38 1.72 7.42
CA MET A 42 4.32 1.10 6.64
C MET A 42 2.96 1.53 7.20
N PRO A 43 2.03 2.00 6.37
CA PRO A 43 0.68 2.31 6.87
C PRO A 43 -0.04 1.04 7.30
N THR A 44 -0.91 1.16 8.29
CA THR A 44 -1.77 0.07 8.72
C THR A 44 -2.86 -0.18 7.66
N LYS A 45 -3.49 -1.35 7.74
CA LYS A 45 -4.59 -1.69 6.84
C LYS A 45 -5.72 -0.65 6.89
N ASN A 46 -6.08 -0.18 8.10
CA ASN A 46 -7.12 0.83 8.25
C ASN A 46 -6.69 2.17 7.65
N GLN A 47 -5.44 2.56 7.82
CA GLN A 47 -4.91 3.79 7.23
C GLN A 47 -4.91 3.71 5.70
N VAL A 48 -4.48 2.58 5.13
CA VAL A 48 -4.50 2.38 3.68
C VAL A 48 -5.91 2.44 3.13
N ARG A 49 -6.85 1.80 3.80
CA ARG A 49 -8.26 1.85 3.36
C ARG A 49 -8.81 3.27 3.38
N ALA A 50 -8.50 4.05 4.42
CA ALA A 50 -8.91 5.43 4.50
C ALA A 50 -8.29 6.29 3.40
N LEU A 51 -6.99 6.09 3.14
CA LEU A 51 -6.28 6.81 2.08
C LEU A 51 -6.80 6.42 0.70
N ALA A 52 -7.05 5.13 0.47
CA ALA A 52 -7.60 4.66 -0.80
C ALA A 52 -8.99 5.25 -1.06
N LYS A 53 -9.82 5.31 -0.04
CA LYS A 53 -11.14 5.91 -0.14
C LYS A 53 -11.07 7.42 -0.40
N PHE A 54 -10.10 8.09 0.23
CA PHE A 54 -9.88 9.52 0.05
C PHE A 54 -9.46 9.85 -1.39
N PHE A 55 -8.53 9.05 -1.95
CA PHE A 55 -8.05 9.19 -3.33
C PHE A 55 -8.80 8.22 -4.26
N GLN A 56 -10.10 8.34 -4.32
CA GLN A 56 -11.00 7.38 -4.97
C GLN A 56 -10.55 6.86 -6.32
N GLU A 57 -10.08 7.74 -7.22
CA GLU A 57 -9.68 7.36 -8.56
C GLU A 57 -8.46 6.45 -8.59
N GLN A 58 -7.61 6.55 -7.57
CA GLN A 58 -6.38 5.77 -7.45
C GLN A 58 -6.46 4.71 -6.36
N GLU A 59 -7.66 4.32 -5.97
CA GLU A 59 -7.87 3.35 -4.89
C GLU A 59 -7.11 2.05 -5.12
N ASN A 60 -7.26 1.45 -6.30
CA ASN A 60 -6.60 0.19 -6.62
C ASN A 60 -5.08 0.32 -6.64
N GLU A 61 -4.58 1.43 -7.20
CA GLU A 61 -3.14 1.70 -7.24
C GLU A 61 -2.54 1.74 -5.83
N ILE A 62 -3.24 2.40 -4.90
CA ILE A 62 -2.80 2.50 -3.51
C ILE A 62 -2.76 1.13 -2.83
N ILE A 63 -3.83 0.35 -2.98
CA ILE A 63 -3.93 -0.97 -2.36
C ILE A 63 -2.88 -1.93 -2.92
N ILE A 64 -2.71 -1.93 -4.25
CA ILE A 64 -1.71 -2.79 -4.90
C ILE A 64 -0.30 -2.41 -4.45
N ALA A 65 0.01 -1.11 -4.39
CA ALA A 65 1.33 -0.66 -3.94
C ALA A 65 1.60 -1.11 -2.50
N TRP A 66 0.61 -0.97 -1.62
CA TRP A 66 0.75 -1.38 -0.22
C TRP A 66 0.96 -2.90 -0.09
N LEU A 67 0.13 -3.69 -0.77
CA LEU A 67 0.23 -5.15 -0.71
C LEU A 67 1.55 -5.63 -1.30
N SER A 68 1.97 -5.07 -2.44
CA SER A 68 3.23 -5.47 -3.07
C SER A 68 4.42 -5.11 -2.19
N ASP A 69 4.41 -3.96 -1.53
CA ASP A 69 5.47 -3.58 -0.60
C ASP A 69 5.58 -4.57 0.57
N LYS A 70 4.43 -5.01 1.10
CA LYS A 70 4.40 -6.01 2.17
C LYS A 70 5.02 -7.33 1.73
N LEU A 71 4.69 -7.77 0.51
CA LEU A 71 5.26 -9.01 -0.05
C LEU A 71 6.75 -8.87 -0.26
N VAL A 72 7.21 -7.75 -0.81
CA VAL A 72 8.63 -7.49 -1.01
C VAL A 72 9.36 -7.52 0.32
N TYR A 73 8.81 -6.84 1.34
CA TYR A 73 9.41 -6.81 2.67
C TYR A 73 9.64 -8.22 3.23
N GLU A 74 8.67 -9.12 3.01
CA GLU A 74 8.76 -10.50 3.53
C GLU A 74 9.83 -11.32 2.84
N VAL A 75 10.07 -11.11 1.53
CA VAL A 75 10.88 -12.04 0.74
C VAL A 75 12.13 -11.43 0.11
N GLU A 76 12.34 -10.11 0.19
CA GLU A 76 13.41 -9.46 -0.57
C GLU A 76 14.81 -9.97 -0.24
N ASN A 77 15.03 -10.40 1.00
CA ASN A 77 16.32 -10.89 1.46
C ASN A 77 16.43 -12.42 1.43
N GLU A 78 15.41 -13.10 0.90
CA GLU A 78 15.37 -14.56 0.83
C GLU A 78 15.87 -15.03 -0.54
N GLU A 79 16.80 -15.98 -0.55
CA GLU A 79 17.33 -16.53 -1.78
C GLU A 79 16.22 -17.11 -2.67
N LEU A 80 15.25 -17.79 -2.05
CA LEU A 80 14.14 -18.43 -2.76
C LEU A 80 12.90 -17.53 -2.85
N GLY A 81 13.06 -16.23 -2.60
CA GLY A 81 11.93 -15.28 -2.55
C GLY A 81 11.11 -15.25 -3.83
N LEU A 82 11.75 -15.14 -4.99
CA LEU A 82 11.02 -15.08 -6.26
C LEU A 82 10.29 -16.38 -6.57
N GLN A 83 10.91 -17.52 -6.26
CA GLN A 83 10.25 -18.80 -6.44
C GLN A 83 9.04 -18.94 -5.52
N ALA A 84 9.20 -18.51 -4.27
CA ALA A 84 8.10 -18.49 -3.30
C ALA A 84 6.94 -17.63 -3.76
N MET A 85 7.23 -16.47 -4.38
CA MET A 85 6.20 -15.58 -4.91
C MET A 85 5.37 -16.26 -6.00
N LYS A 86 6.02 -17.01 -6.89
CA LYS A 86 5.33 -17.73 -7.96
C LYS A 86 4.40 -18.80 -7.38
N VAL A 87 4.88 -19.53 -6.38
CA VAL A 87 4.08 -20.55 -5.70
C VAL A 87 2.91 -19.90 -4.96
N ALA A 88 3.14 -18.76 -4.31
CA ALA A 88 2.08 -18.03 -3.60
C ALA A 88 0.95 -17.63 -4.56
N GLU A 89 1.31 -17.17 -5.76
CA GLU A 89 0.31 -16.81 -6.77
C GLU A 89 -0.56 -18.03 -7.12
N GLN A 90 0.06 -19.18 -7.34
CA GLN A 90 -0.66 -20.42 -7.64
C GLN A 90 -1.59 -20.83 -6.49
N LYS A 91 -1.13 -20.68 -5.25
CA LYS A 91 -1.95 -21.00 -4.08
C LYS A 91 -3.17 -20.08 -3.99
N ILE A 92 -2.98 -18.80 -4.27
CA ILE A 92 -4.08 -17.82 -4.26
C ILE A 92 -5.11 -18.18 -5.33
N GLU A 93 -4.67 -18.50 -6.53
CA GLU A 93 -5.56 -18.90 -7.61
C GLU A 93 -6.34 -20.15 -7.25
N TYR A 94 -5.66 -21.15 -6.68
CA TYR A 94 -6.30 -22.39 -6.22
C TYR A 94 -7.37 -22.10 -5.16
N LEU A 95 -7.04 -21.29 -4.15
CA LEU A 95 -7.98 -20.97 -3.08
C LEU A 95 -9.21 -20.22 -3.60
N ARG A 96 -9.03 -19.33 -4.56
CA ARG A 96 -10.15 -18.60 -5.16
C ARG A 96 -11.05 -19.53 -5.97
N THR A 97 -10.46 -20.49 -6.67
CA THR A 97 -11.23 -21.51 -7.41
C THR A 97 -12.07 -22.33 -6.45
N GLN A 98 -11.53 -22.73 -5.30
CA GLN A 98 -12.26 -23.48 -4.29
C GLN A 98 -13.42 -22.68 -3.71
N LYS A 99 -13.24 -21.39 -3.49
CA LYS A 99 -14.29 -20.53 -2.93
C LYS A 99 -15.47 -20.34 -3.89
N ARG A 100 -15.26 -20.49 -5.19
CA ARG A 100 -16.30 -20.32 -6.19
C ARG A 100 -17.24 -21.52 -6.30
N LYS A 101 -16.84 -22.63 -5.70
CA LYS A 101 -17.69 -23.81 -5.63
C LYS A 101 -18.63 -23.69 -4.44
#